data_68951cbc2cea27343eba288b4619b313
#
_entry.id   68951cbc2cea27343eba288b4619b313
#
_cell.length_a   1.000
_cell.length_b   1.000
_cell.length_c   1.000
_cell.angle_alpha   90.00
_cell.angle_beta   90.00
_cell.angle_gamma   90.00
#
_symmetry.space_group_name_H-M   'P 1'
#
loop_
_entity.id
_entity.type
_entity.pdbx_description
1 polymer ?
#
loop_
_entity_poly.entity_id
_entity_poly.type
_entity_poly.pdbx_seq_one_letter_code
_entity_poly.pdbx_strand_id
1 'polypeptide(L)'
;LKSSIMDVATGLAGFRLIHDWPKDYPKLILTDNLPFIIMGLTHFVKLSGKTNVEILNIDFPDGPLGRSCGCILANKFLHHLQRSDRKKFLQWATEALELDGLLLILDTDLECQILRRAQKPEYGDKLIHGYKETLVEIEENFCETLIKDVRHVGFDVSHFDFHEYEDETDAYSQNPGDDLSIKFIGLEIMANKRRTTAG
;
A
#
# COMPACT_ATOMS: atom_id res chain seq x y z
N LEU A 1 -15.63 -15.34 2.06
CA LEU A 1 -14.22 -15.42 1.67
C LEU A 1 -13.59 -16.59 2.42
N LYS A 2 -13.20 -17.67 1.70
CA LYS A 2 -12.53 -18.85 2.32
C LYS A 2 -11.00 -18.71 2.34
N SER A 3 -10.46 -17.72 1.67
CA SER A 3 -9.03 -17.51 1.45
C SER A 3 -8.48 -16.36 2.31
N SER A 4 -7.19 -16.40 2.60
CA SER A 4 -6.51 -15.39 3.40
C SER A 4 -6.43 -14.03 2.69
N ILE A 5 -6.30 -12.99 3.48
CA ILE A 5 -6.03 -11.62 3.02
C ILE A 5 -4.61 -11.27 3.48
N MET A 6 -3.81 -10.76 2.55
CA MET A 6 -2.46 -10.31 2.84
C MET A 6 -2.37 -8.78 2.69
N ASP A 7 -1.93 -8.10 3.71
CA ASP A 7 -1.62 -6.67 3.69
C ASP A 7 -0.10 -6.50 3.60
N VAL A 8 0.36 -5.81 2.56
CA VAL A 8 1.79 -5.67 2.27
C VAL A 8 2.32 -4.33 2.74
N ALA A 9 3.52 -4.37 3.36
CA ALA A 9 4.16 -3.20 3.96
C ALA A 9 3.22 -2.48 4.95
N THR A 10 2.64 -3.27 5.85
CA THR A 10 1.51 -2.85 6.71
C THR A 10 1.83 -1.69 7.65
N GLY A 11 3.11 -1.51 8.00
CA GLY A 11 3.55 -0.43 8.90
C GLY A 11 2.78 -0.39 10.22
N LEU A 12 2.57 0.81 10.75
CA LEU A 12 1.82 1.03 12.00
C LEU A 12 0.31 0.78 11.84
N ALA A 13 -0.23 0.81 10.63
CA ALA A 13 -1.64 0.51 10.38
C ALA A 13 -2.02 -0.93 10.77
N GLY A 14 -1.05 -1.85 10.77
CA GLY A 14 -1.22 -3.23 11.19
C GLY A 14 -1.76 -3.38 12.62
N PHE A 15 -1.43 -2.49 13.54
CA PHE A 15 -1.97 -2.52 14.91
C PHE A 15 -3.49 -2.34 14.92
N ARG A 16 -4.00 -1.41 14.12
CA ARG A 16 -5.44 -1.18 13.98
C ARG A 16 -6.11 -2.35 13.27
N LEU A 17 -5.51 -2.85 12.20
CA LEU A 17 -6.02 -4.03 11.51
C LEU A 17 -6.13 -5.23 12.44
N ILE A 18 -5.12 -5.51 13.28
CA ILE A 18 -5.18 -6.57 14.27
C ILE A 18 -6.32 -6.31 15.26
N HIS A 19 -6.43 -5.08 15.79
CA HIS A 19 -7.46 -4.74 16.76
C HIS A 19 -8.87 -5.00 16.22
N ASP A 20 -9.14 -4.48 15.02
CA ASP A 20 -10.47 -4.47 14.40
C ASP A 20 -10.82 -5.79 13.69
N TRP A 21 -9.83 -6.67 13.41
CA TRP A 21 -10.04 -7.91 12.66
C TRP A 21 -10.90 -8.91 13.43
N PRO A 22 -12.09 -9.29 12.93
CA PRO A 22 -12.95 -10.24 13.63
C PRO A 22 -12.33 -11.64 13.69
N LYS A 23 -12.60 -12.38 14.79
CA LYS A 23 -12.05 -13.73 15.00
C LYS A 23 -12.57 -14.79 14.03
N ASP A 24 -13.75 -14.57 13.48
CA ASP A 24 -14.44 -15.44 12.51
C ASP A 24 -14.14 -15.08 11.04
N TYR A 25 -13.34 -14.03 10.83
CA TYR A 25 -12.92 -13.64 9.49
C TYR A 25 -11.79 -14.54 8.96
N PRO A 26 -11.57 -14.52 7.62
CA PRO A 26 -10.45 -15.19 6.99
C PRO A 26 -9.12 -14.82 7.67
N LYS A 27 -8.11 -15.64 7.45
CA LYS A 27 -6.76 -15.38 7.96
C LYS A 27 -6.24 -14.06 7.40
N LEU A 28 -5.80 -13.17 8.29
CA LEU A 28 -5.07 -11.95 7.98
C LEU A 28 -3.57 -12.24 8.05
N ILE A 29 -2.85 -11.88 6.98
CA ILE A 29 -1.40 -11.98 6.91
C ILE A 29 -0.88 -10.55 6.78
N LEU A 30 -0.17 -10.06 7.79
CA LEU A 30 0.46 -8.75 7.78
C LEU A 30 1.94 -8.92 7.47
N THR A 31 2.44 -8.12 6.53
CA THR A 31 3.85 -8.20 6.11
C THR A 31 4.53 -6.85 6.25
N ASP A 32 5.81 -6.89 6.63
CA ASP A 32 6.67 -5.72 6.66
C ASP A 32 8.13 -6.20 6.61
N ASN A 33 9.10 -5.32 6.33
CA ASN A 33 10.52 -5.61 6.40
C ASN A 33 11.24 -4.91 7.56
N LEU A 34 10.55 -4.01 8.26
CA LEU A 34 11.12 -3.26 9.38
C LEU A 34 11.07 -4.10 10.67
N PRO A 35 12.22 -4.46 11.26
CA PRO A 35 12.26 -5.36 12.41
C PRO A 35 11.44 -4.88 13.60
N PHE A 36 11.40 -3.57 13.86
CA PHE A 36 10.63 -3.01 14.97
C PHE A 36 9.11 -3.11 14.74
N ILE A 37 8.63 -2.97 13.49
CA ILE A 37 7.22 -3.18 13.13
C ILE A 37 6.86 -4.65 13.34
N ILE A 38 7.62 -5.57 12.78
CA ILE A 38 7.42 -7.02 12.91
C ILE A 38 7.37 -7.44 14.38
N MET A 39 8.32 -6.97 15.19
CA MET A 39 8.39 -7.29 16.61
C MET A 39 7.17 -6.73 17.36
N GLY A 40 6.80 -5.48 17.11
CA GLY A 40 5.64 -4.84 17.73
C GLY A 40 4.32 -5.53 17.38
N LEU A 41 4.08 -5.80 16.08
CA LEU A 41 2.88 -6.50 15.63
C LEU A 41 2.79 -7.92 16.18
N THR A 42 3.92 -8.65 16.20
CA THR A 42 3.98 -10.01 16.76
C THR A 42 3.60 -9.99 18.25
N HIS A 43 4.12 -9.04 19.01
CA HIS A 43 3.77 -8.88 20.41
C HIS A 43 2.27 -8.54 20.60
N PHE A 44 1.76 -7.64 19.77
CA PHE A 44 0.35 -7.23 19.83
C PHE A 44 -0.62 -8.36 19.48
N VAL A 45 -0.30 -9.20 18.47
CA VAL A 45 -1.07 -10.42 18.15
C VAL A 45 -1.15 -11.34 19.37
N LYS A 46 -0.02 -11.59 20.06
CA LYS A 46 -0.01 -12.40 21.28
C LYS A 46 -0.90 -11.83 22.37
N LEU A 47 -0.84 -10.51 22.59
CA LEU A 47 -1.67 -9.84 23.61
C LEU A 47 -3.17 -9.87 23.26
N SER A 48 -3.51 -9.73 21.97
CA SER A 48 -4.92 -9.72 21.51
C SER A 48 -5.57 -11.12 21.54
N GLY A 49 -4.78 -12.18 21.65
CA GLY A 49 -5.26 -13.56 21.60
C GLY A 49 -5.90 -13.97 20.27
N LYS A 50 -5.56 -13.26 19.18
CA LYS A 50 -6.08 -13.57 17.84
C LYS A 50 -5.27 -14.69 17.20
N THR A 51 -5.94 -15.76 16.79
CA THR A 51 -5.34 -16.95 16.17
C THR A 51 -5.40 -16.93 14.64
N ASN A 52 -6.21 -16.04 14.08
CA ASN A 52 -6.38 -15.87 12.65
C ASN A 52 -5.56 -14.71 12.06
N VAL A 53 -4.53 -14.24 12.77
CA VAL A 53 -3.58 -13.23 12.30
C VAL A 53 -2.17 -13.81 12.31
N GLU A 54 -1.44 -13.62 11.22
CA GLU A 54 -0.04 -14.03 11.04
C GLU A 54 0.80 -12.83 10.66
N ILE A 55 2.01 -12.74 11.21
CA ILE A 55 2.99 -11.70 10.88
C ILE A 55 4.15 -12.34 10.12
N LEU A 56 4.50 -11.78 8.98
CA LEU A 56 5.62 -12.24 8.16
C LEU A 56 6.62 -11.11 7.90
N ASN A 57 7.89 -11.42 8.06
CA ASN A 57 8.96 -10.54 7.60
C ASN A 57 9.21 -10.80 6.11
N ILE A 58 8.84 -9.86 5.27
CA ILE A 58 9.01 -9.96 3.81
C ILE A 58 9.59 -8.64 3.30
N ASP A 59 10.69 -8.74 2.58
CA ASP A 59 11.30 -7.61 1.87
C ASP A 59 10.83 -7.64 0.41
N PHE A 60 9.91 -6.76 0.07
CA PHE A 60 9.42 -6.64 -1.29
C PHE A 60 10.38 -5.77 -2.12
N PRO A 61 10.54 -6.10 -3.43
CA PRO A 61 9.82 -7.10 -4.22
C PRO A 61 10.42 -8.51 -4.18
N ASP A 62 11.50 -8.73 -3.45
CA ASP A 62 12.30 -9.97 -3.50
C ASP A 62 11.88 -11.01 -2.44
N GLY A 63 10.76 -10.77 -1.76
CA GLY A 63 10.26 -11.63 -0.69
C GLY A 63 9.84 -13.03 -1.16
N PRO A 64 9.81 -14.00 -0.23
CA PRO A 64 9.54 -15.39 -0.57
C PRO A 64 8.12 -15.58 -1.10
N LEU A 65 8.02 -16.19 -2.26
CA LEU A 65 6.82 -16.83 -2.76
C LEU A 65 6.69 -18.18 -2.04
N GLY A 66 5.69 -18.32 -1.26
CA GLY A 66 5.49 -19.60 -0.56
C GLY A 66 4.03 -19.83 -0.16
N ARG A 67 3.18 -18.85 -0.44
CA ARG A 67 1.78 -18.90 -0.03
C ARG A 67 0.90 -18.21 -1.06
N SER A 68 -0.21 -18.84 -1.38
CA SER A 68 -1.30 -18.20 -2.12
C SER A 68 -2.30 -17.58 -1.15
N CYS A 69 -2.89 -16.46 -1.55
CA CYS A 69 -3.94 -15.76 -0.81
C CYS A 69 -5.04 -15.30 -1.77
N GLY A 70 -6.24 -15.10 -1.23
CA GLY A 70 -7.38 -14.67 -2.05
C GLY A 70 -7.41 -13.17 -2.29
N CYS A 71 -6.74 -12.39 -1.45
CA CYS A 71 -6.66 -10.95 -1.61
C CYS A 71 -5.28 -10.43 -1.17
N ILE A 72 -4.72 -9.52 -1.95
CA ILE A 72 -3.56 -8.70 -1.57
C ILE A 72 -4.03 -7.25 -1.47
N LEU A 73 -3.75 -6.63 -0.33
CA LEU A 73 -3.93 -5.21 -0.10
C LEU A 73 -2.54 -4.53 -0.11
N ALA A 74 -2.38 -3.52 -0.97
CA ALA A 74 -1.23 -2.63 -1.00
C ALA A 74 -1.71 -1.21 -0.68
N ASN A 75 -1.54 -0.80 0.58
CA ASN A 75 -2.02 0.50 1.05
C ASN A 75 -0.85 1.45 1.31
N LYS A 76 -0.82 2.57 0.58
CA LYS A 76 0.22 3.61 0.66
C LYS A 76 1.64 3.02 0.56
N PHE A 77 1.84 2.11 -0.37
CA PHE A 77 3.10 1.35 -0.49
C PHE A 77 3.79 1.55 -1.83
N LEU A 78 3.06 1.48 -2.95
CA LEU A 78 3.68 1.41 -4.27
C LEU A 78 4.38 2.71 -4.67
N HIS A 79 3.97 3.83 -4.12
CA HIS A 79 4.65 5.11 -4.33
C HIS A 79 6.05 5.17 -3.71
N HIS A 80 6.39 4.27 -2.78
CA HIS A 80 7.75 4.16 -2.24
C HIS A 80 8.68 3.35 -3.13
N LEU A 81 8.15 2.63 -4.13
CA LEU A 81 8.92 1.77 -5.01
C LEU A 81 9.30 2.48 -6.31
N GLN A 82 10.52 2.24 -6.77
CA GLN A 82 10.88 2.55 -8.16
C GLN A 82 9.97 1.77 -9.12
N ARG A 83 9.79 2.27 -10.33
CA ARG A 83 8.93 1.62 -11.31
C ARG A 83 9.33 0.18 -11.62
N SER A 84 10.65 -0.09 -11.69
CA SER A 84 11.17 -1.44 -11.90
C SER A 84 10.74 -2.39 -10.77
N ASP A 85 10.78 -1.92 -9.52
CA ASP A 85 10.44 -2.71 -8.35
C ASP A 85 8.93 -2.84 -8.18
N ARG A 86 8.15 -1.80 -8.57
CA ARG A 86 6.68 -1.94 -8.69
C ARG A 86 6.29 -3.06 -9.66
N LYS A 87 6.94 -3.15 -10.80
CA LYS A 87 6.68 -4.23 -11.77
C LYS A 87 7.01 -5.60 -11.20
N LYS A 88 8.13 -5.75 -10.50
CA LYS A 88 8.47 -6.99 -9.80
C LYS A 88 7.43 -7.31 -8.72
N PHE A 89 7.01 -6.33 -7.92
CA PHE A 89 5.95 -6.50 -6.94
C PHE A 89 4.64 -6.96 -7.59
N LEU A 90 4.22 -6.31 -8.67
CA LEU A 90 2.99 -6.68 -9.38
C LEU A 90 3.09 -8.10 -9.96
N GLN A 91 4.24 -8.48 -10.51
CA GLN A 91 4.50 -9.85 -10.96
C GLN A 91 4.41 -10.84 -9.79
N TRP A 92 5.07 -10.54 -8.67
CA TRP A 92 4.97 -11.31 -7.45
C TRP A 92 3.53 -11.46 -6.97
N ALA A 93 2.75 -10.37 -7.00
CA ALA A 93 1.34 -10.39 -6.63
C ALA A 93 0.51 -11.34 -7.52
N THR A 94 0.80 -11.40 -8.84
CA THR A 94 0.11 -12.37 -9.70
C THR A 94 0.41 -13.81 -9.32
N GLU A 95 1.62 -14.10 -8.85
CA GLU A 95 2.04 -15.45 -8.46
C GLU A 95 1.47 -15.83 -7.08
N ALA A 96 1.42 -14.85 -6.15
CA ALA A 96 0.92 -15.05 -4.80
C ALA A 96 -0.61 -15.12 -4.68
N LEU A 97 -1.34 -14.57 -5.64
CA LEU A 97 -2.79 -14.62 -5.65
C LEU A 97 -3.32 -15.96 -6.17
N GLU A 98 -4.37 -16.44 -5.52
CA GLU A 98 -5.21 -17.53 -6.02
C GLU A 98 -5.85 -17.16 -7.36
N LEU A 99 -6.35 -18.16 -8.11
CA LEU A 99 -7.21 -17.92 -9.28
C LEU A 99 -8.44 -17.10 -8.86
N ASP A 100 -8.75 -16.06 -9.62
CA ASP A 100 -9.78 -15.08 -9.30
C ASP A 100 -9.50 -14.27 -8.01
N GLY A 101 -8.25 -14.28 -7.54
CA GLY A 101 -7.82 -13.49 -6.40
C GLY A 101 -7.81 -11.99 -6.72
N LEU A 102 -8.01 -11.19 -5.68
CA LEU A 102 -8.16 -9.73 -5.76
C LEU A 102 -6.86 -9.03 -5.36
N LEU A 103 -6.37 -8.13 -6.20
CA LEU A 103 -5.40 -7.11 -5.83
C LEU A 103 -6.13 -5.79 -5.58
N LEU A 104 -6.03 -5.27 -4.37
CA LEU A 104 -6.54 -3.96 -3.98
C LEU A 104 -5.36 -3.04 -3.72
N ILE A 105 -5.28 -1.95 -4.47
CA ILE A 105 -4.27 -0.91 -4.31
C ILE A 105 -4.97 0.36 -3.84
N LEU A 106 -4.55 0.88 -2.70
CA LEU A 106 -4.95 2.18 -2.15
C LEU A 106 -3.68 3.01 -2.05
N ASP A 107 -3.50 3.95 -2.95
CA ASP A 107 -2.28 4.74 -3.01
C ASP A 107 -2.54 6.23 -3.18
N THR A 108 -1.49 7.01 -3.22
CA THR A 108 -1.56 8.46 -3.30
C THR A 108 -0.73 8.97 -4.47
N ASP A 109 -1.25 9.98 -5.16
CA ASP A 109 -0.46 10.72 -6.14
C ASP A 109 0.53 11.63 -5.42
N LEU A 110 1.77 11.17 -5.31
CA LEU A 110 2.85 11.92 -4.65
C LEU A 110 3.23 13.20 -5.36
N GLU A 111 3.18 13.22 -6.67
CA GLU A 111 3.48 14.44 -7.44
C GLU A 111 2.49 15.54 -7.07
N CYS A 112 1.21 15.20 -7.03
CA CYS A 112 0.17 16.12 -6.60
C CYS A 112 0.38 16.58 -5.15
N GLN A 113 0.75 15.69 -4.24
CA GLN A 113 1.06 16.03 -2.86
C GLN A 113 2.22 17.01 -2.74
N ILE A 114 3.33 16.74 -3.42
CA ILE A 114 4.54 17.56 -3.37
C ILE A 114 4.26 18.94 -3.96
N LEU A 115 3.60 19.00 -5.12
CA LEU A 115 3.26 20.27 -5.77
C LEU A 115 2.33 21.12 -4.90
N ARG A 116 1.35 20.53 -4.24
CA ARG A 116 0.44 21.25 -3.34
C ARG A 116 1.15 21.74 -2.08
N ARG A 117 2.06 20.95 -1.50
CA ARG A 117 2.89 21.37 -0.36
C ARG A 117 3.90 22.44 -0.75
N ALA A 118 4.49 22.35 -1.94
CA ALA A 118 5.42 23.35 -2.49
C ALA A 118 4.79 24.72 -2.73
N GLN A 119 3.46 24.79 -2.89
CA GLN A 119 2.74 26.07 -3.01
C GLN A 119 2.71 26.87 -1.70
N LYS A 120 3.04 26.26 -0.55
CA LYS A 120 3.16 26.94 0.74
C LYS A 120 4.61 27.43 0.92
N PRO A 121 4.86 28.78 1.00
CA PRO A 121 6.22 29.35 1.02
C PRO A 121 7.15 28.80 2.10
N GLU A 122 6.58 28.41 3.23
CA GLU A 122 7.29 27.92 4.41
C GLU A 122 7.78 26.47 4.31
N TYR A 123 7.23 25.69 3.38
CA TYR A 123 7.55 24.26 3.22
C TYR A 123 8.23 23.92 1.88
N GLY A 124 8.09 24.80 0.87
CA GLY A 124 8.44 24.50 -0.50
C GLY A 124 9.85 23.93 -0.68
N ASP A 125 10.87 24.68 -0.27
CA ASP A 125 12.25 24.28 -0.53
C ASP A 125 12.75 23.12 0.33
N LYS A 126 12.37 23.08 1.59
CA LYS A 126 12.79 22.01 2.53
C LYS A 126 12.11 20.67 2.22
N LEU A 127 10.82 20.71 1.87
CA LEU A 127 10.07 19.51 1.50
C LEU A 127 10.54 18.94 0.18
N ILE A 128 10.72 19.78 -0.84
CA ILE A 128 11.22 19.36 -2.15
C ILE A 128 12.61 18.76 -2.02
N HIS A 129 13.48 19.35 -1.20
CA HIS A 129 14.85 18.85 -1.00
C HIS A 129 14.87 17.53 -0.23
N GLY A 130 14.13 17.41 0.86
CA GLY A 130 14.02 16.18 1.65
C GLY A 130 13.34 15.03 0.89
N TYR A 131 12.35 15.33 0.06
CA TYR A 131 11.71 14.31 -0.77
C TYR A 131 12.57 13.90 -1.97
N LYS A 132 13.35 14.79 -2.57
CA LYS A 132 14.30 14.43 -3.64
C LYS A 132 15.39 13.48 -3.18
N GLU A 133 15.77 13.52 -1.90
CA GLU A 133 16.74 12.58 -1.33
C GLU A 133 16.13 11.21 -0.98
N THR A 134 14.83 11.17 -0.68
CA THR A 134 14.14 9.94 -0.25
C THR A 134 13.27 9.30 -1.33
N LEU A 135 12.82 10.07 -2.32
CA LEU A 135 11.98 9.59 -3.42
C LEU A 135 12.81 9.55 -4.69
N VAL A 136 13.16 8.37 -5.03
CA VAL A 136 13.73 8.04 -6.33
C VAL A 136 12.69 8.40 -7.39
N GLU A 137 13.01 9.42 -8.19
CA GLU A 137 12.26 9.89 -9.35
C GLU A 137 10.74 10.04 -9.12
N ILE A 138 10.31 11.28 -8.92
CA ILE A 138 8.88 11.63 -9.06
C ILE A 138 8.51 11.26 -10.50
N GLU A 139 7.79 10.17 -10.63
CA GLU A 139 7.36 9.70 -11.94
C GLU A 139 6.16 10.56 -12.38
N GLU A 140 6.35 11.33 -13.45
CA GLU A 140 5.24 12.02 -14.09
C GLU A 140 4.14 11.00 -14.44
N ASN A 141 2.91 11.31 -14.09
CA ASN A 141 1.75 10.45 -14.31
C ASN A 141 1.80 9.08 -13.61
N PHE A 142 2.25 9.05 -12.33
CA PHE A 142 2.32 7.83 -11.52
C PHE A 142 1.06 6.97 -11.62
N CYS A 143 -0.12 7.56 -11.45
CA CYS A 143 -1.39 6.84 -11.45
C CYS A 143 -1.69 6.15 -12.78
N GLU A 144 -1.51 6.85 -13.91
CA GLU A 144 -1.73 6.27 -15.23
C GLU A 144 -0.73 5.16 -15.53
N THR A 145 0.51 5.35 -15.12
CA THR A 145 1.59 4.38 -15.31
C THR A 145 1.32 3.14 -14.46
N LEU A 146 0.88 3.30 -13.23
CA LEU A 146 0.52 2.19 -12.36
C LEU A 146 -0.62 1.35 -12.95
N ILE A 147 -1.69 1.98 -13.43
CA ILE A 147 -2.81 1.27 -14.09
C ILE A 147 -2.32 0.48 -15.32
N LYS A 148 -1.44 1.08 -16.14
CA LYS A 148 -0.84 0.39 -17.29
C LYS A 148 0.00 -0.81 -16.86
N ASP A 149 0.82 -0.65 -15.83
CA ASP A 149 1.68 -1.70 -15.31
C ASP A 149 0.85 -2.85 -14.67
N VAL A 150 -0.22 -2.56 -13.93
CA VAL A 150 -1.17 -3.55 -13.40
C VAL A 150 -1.78 -4.40 -14.52
N ARG A 151 -2.26 -3.75 -15.59
CA ARG A 151 -2.83 -4.44 -16.76
C ARG A 151 -1.79 -5.27 -17.52
N HIS A 152 -0.57 -4.74 -17.61
CA HIS A 152 0.53 -5.39 -18.35
C HIS A 152 0.95 -6.72 -17.74
N VAL A 153 0.96 -6.82 -16.40
CA VAL A 153 1.31 -8.08 -15.71
C VAL A 153 0.17 -9.10 -15.67
N GLY A 154 -0.98 -8.81 -16.28
CA GLY A 154 -2.06 -9.77 -16.49
C GLY A 154 -3.24 -9.64 -15.53
N PHE A 155 -3.37 -8.54 -14.81
CA PHE A 155 -4.59 -8.23 -14.07
C PHE A 155 -5.69 -7.66 -14.96
N ASP A 156 -6.93 -7.96 -14.60
CA ASP A 156 -8.12 -7.29 -15.13
C ASP A 156 -8.58 -6.23 -14.13
N VAL A 157 -8.43 -4.97 -14.50
CA VAL A 157 -8.80 -3.85 -13.64
C VAL A 157 -10.31 -3.68 -13.73
N SER A 158 -11.01 -4.08 -12.68
CA SER A 158 -12.47 -4.01 -12.58
C SER A 158 -12.97 -2.65 -12.10
N HIS A 159 -12.14 -1.94 -11.33
CA HIS A 159 -12.46 -0.63 -10.81
C HIS A 159 -11.18 0.19 -10.65
N PHE A 160 -11.25 1.47 -10.95
CA PHE A 160 -10.28 2.47 -10.50
C PHE A 160 -11.01 3.78 -10.27
N ASP A 161 -10.59 4.50 -9.23
CA ASP A 161 -11.14 5.80 -8.88
C ASP A 161 -10.04 6.72 -8.36
N PHE A 162 -10.24 8.02 -8.60
CA PHE A 162 -9.44 9.09 -8.02
C PHE A 162 -10.35 9.89 -7.12
N HIS A 163 -10.00 9.99 -5.86
CA HIS A 163 -10.76 10.80 -4.92
C HIS A 163 -9.87 11.82 -4.22
N GLU A 164 -10.39 13.01 -4.02
CA GLU A 164 -9.76 13.96 -3.11
C GLU A 164 -10.11 13.57 -1.68
N TYR A 165 -9.10 13.51 -0.83
CA TYR A 165 -9.29 13.34 0.60
C TYR A 165 -8.47 14.35 1.37
N GLU A 166 -8.94 14.70 2.55
CA GLU A 166 -8.21 15.54 3.49
C GLU A 166 -7.45 14.62 4.45
N ASP A 167 -6.13 14.79 4.51
CA ASP A 167 -5.34 14.07 5.51
C ASP A 167 -5.28 14.94 6.79
N GLU A 168 -6.05 14.55 7.78
CA GLU A 168 -6.02 15.18 9.10
C GLU A 168 -4.72 14.89 9.87
N THR A 169 -3.88 13.98 9.35
CA THR A 169 -2.67 13.55 10.04
C THR A 169 -1.47 14.49 9.88
N ASP A 170 -1.59 15.60 9.18
CA ASP A 170 -0.61 16.69 9.27
C ASP A 170 -0.67 17.42 10.64
N ALA A 171 -1.06 16.70 11.70
CA ALA A 171 -0.97 17.12 13.11
C ALA A 171 0.46 17.45 13.60
N TYR A 172 1.45 17.48 12.70
CA TYR A 172 2.80 18.00 12.96
C TYR A 172 2.93 19.50 12.71
N SER A 173 1.88 20.20 12.33
CA SER A 173 1.87 21.65 12.35
C SER A 173 1.87 22.12 13.82
N GLN A 174 3.00 22.67 14.26
CA GLN A 174 3.18 23.18 15.62
C GLN A 174 2.43 24.51 15.91
N ASN A 175 1.64 25.00 14.97
CA ASN A 175 0.90 26.24 15.11
C ASN A 175 -0.62 25.95 15.10
N PRO A 176 -1.30 26.07 16.27
CA PRO A 176 -2.76 26.00 16.32
C PRO A 176 -3.32 27.26 15.64
N GLY A 177 -3.86 27.13 14.47
CA GLY A 177 -4.49 28.22 13.70
C GLY A 177 -4.27 28.17 12.19
N ASP A 178 -3.33 27.37 11.73
CA ASP A 178 -3.17 27.14 10.30
C ASP A 178 -4.22 26.12 9.83
N ASP A 179 -5.13 26.58 9.00
CA ASP A 179 -6.05 25.70 8.26
C ASP A 179 -5.24 24.96 7.20
N LEU A 180 -4.60 23.87 7.63
CA LEU A 180 -3.70 23.04 6.84
C LEU A 180 -4.41 21.82 6.23
N SER A 181 -5.70 21.92 5.94
CA SER A 181 -6.37 20.87 5.18
C SER A 181 -5.74 20.76 3.79
N ILE A 182 -4.73 19.88 3.69
CA ILE A 182 -4.11 19.57 2.40
C ILE A 182 -4.95 18.47 1.78
N LYS A 183 -5.59 18.79 0.67
CA LYS A 183 -6.31 17.81 -0.12
C LYS A 183 -5.31 16.96 -0.90
N PHE A 184 -5.40 15.66 -0.73
CA PHE A 184 -4.61 14.68 -1.48
C PHE A 184 -5.46 14.03 -2.54
N ILE A 185 -4.84 13.55 -3.60
CA ILE A 185 -5.49 12.67 -4.55
C ILE A 185 -5.16 11.23 -4.14
N GLY A 186 -6.18 10.50 -3.72
CA GLY A 186 -6.11 9.07 -3.50
C GLY A 186 -6.39 8.31 -4.79
N LEU A 187 -5.70 7.21 -4.98
CA LEU A 187 -5.92 6.25 -6.05
C LEU A 187 -6.41 4.94 -5.46
N GLU A 188 -7.53 4.47 -5.96
CA GLU A 188 -8.05 3.14 -5.66
C GLU A 188 -8.10 2.29 -6.92
N ILE A 189 -7.46 1.11 -6.88
CA ILE A 189 -7.50 0.12 -7.97
C ILE A 189 -7.96 -1.20 -7.39
N MET A 190 -9.01 -1.77 -7.97
CA MET A 190 -9.41 -3.17 -7.77
C MET A 190 -9.12 -3.95 -9.05
N ALA A 191 -8.32 -5.00 -8.94
CA ALA A 191 -7.91 -5.79 -10.08
C ALA A 191 -7.95 -7.28 -9.77
N ASN A 192 -8.53 -8.07 -10.67
CA ASN A 192 -8.64 -9.51 -10.54
C ASN A 192 -7.55 -10.20 -11.37
N LYS A 193 -6.98 -11.26 -10.82
CA LYS A 193 -6.05 -12.11 -11.56
C LYS A 193 -6.80 -12.77 -12.73
N ARG A 194 -6.32 -12.57 -13.95
CA ARG A 194 -6.91 -13.22 -15.14
C ARG A 194 -6.72 -14.72 -15.09
N ARG A 195 -7.75 -15.44 -15.50
CA ARG A 195 -7.60 -16.86 -15.89
C ARG A 195 -6.75 -16.90 -17.14
N THR A 196 -5.60 -17.53 -17.08
CA THR A 196 -4.91 -17.94 -18.30
C THR A 196 -5.80 -18.98 -18.98
N THR A 197 -6.50 -18.58 -20.03
CA THR A 197 -7.10 -19.56 -20.95
C THR A 197 -5.92 -20.32 -21.54
N ALA A 198 -5.73 -21.56 -21.06
CA ALA A 198 -4.84 -22.49 -21.73
C ALA A 198 -5.34 -22.64 -23.16
N GLY A 199 -4.56 -22.11 -24.11
CA GLY A 199 -4.78 -22.30 -25.52
C GLY A 199 -4.51 -23.75 -25.94
#